data_428064674751588e2d1ce848a1cbfade
#
_entry.id   428064674751588e2d1ce848a1cbfade
#
_cell.length_a   1.000
_cell.length_b   1.000
_cell.length_c   1.000
_cell.angle_alpha   90.00
_cell.angle_beta   90.00
_cell.angle_gamma   90.00
#
_symmetry.space_group_name_H-M   'P 1'
#
loop_
_entity.id
_entity.type
_entity.pdbx_description
1 polymer ?
#
loop_
_entity_poly.entity_id
_entity_poly.type
_entity_poly.pdbx_seq_one_letter_code
_entity_poly.pdbx_strand_id
1 'polypeptide(L)'
;MSKEITSTEECRIHRGILKNKYYLYLTEFFAGMSVMAVELGASRLLAPYFSSSQIVWTIIIGTIMIAMALGNIWGGRSADKNPNPDKLYLRILIAAIWIAAIPVFGKYVILLISGALVLTVNHNFLICAAFLACMIIFVFPLFLLGTVTPSLVSILWTVWTTAEKLSEL
;
A
#
# COMPACT_ATOMS: atom_id res chain seq x y z
N MET A 1 -34.37 -1.94 20.18
CA MET A 1 -34.68 -0.62 19.58
C MET A 1 -33.43 0.24 19.33
N SER A 2 -32.50 0.40 20.27
CA SER A 2 -31.25 1.18 20.03
C SER A 2 -30.30 0.53 19.02
N LYS A 3 -30.11 -0.79 19.02
CA LYS A 3 -29.21 -1.49 18.08
C LYS A 3 -29.72 -1.52 16.63
N GLU A 4 -31.02 -1.50 16.41
CA GLU A 4 -31.61 -1.48 15.06
C GLU A 4 -31.47 -0.09 14.41
N ILE A 5 -31.56 0.97 15.19
CA ILE A 5 -31.41 2.34 14.71
C ILE A 5 -29.96 2.58 14.27
N THR A 6 -28.98 2.08 15.03
CA THR A 6 -27.55 2.20 14.69
C THR A 6 -27.20 1.43 13.41
N SER A 7 -27.74 0.21 13.25
CA SER A 7 -27.50 -0.59 12.03
C SER A 7 -28.17 0.00 10.79
N THR A 8 -29.28 0.70 10.96
CA THR A 8 -30.00 1.36 9.84
C THR A 8 -29.28 2.66 9.41
N GLU A 9 -28.74 3.40 10.35
CA GLU A 9 -27.93 4.58 10.05
C GLU A 9 -26.58 4.23 9.44
N GLU A 10 -25.88 3.23 9.96
CA GLU A 10 -24.66 2.70 9.34
C GLU A 10 -24.94 2.21 7.91
N CYS A 11 -26.00 1.48 7.67
CA CYS A 11 -26.43 1.04 6.34
C CYS A 11 -26.76 2.22 5.40
N ARG A 12 -27.29 3.31 5.93
CA ARG A 12 -27.62 4.51 5.15
C ARG A 12 -26.37 5.31 4.79
N ILE A 13 -25.40 5.43 5.70
CA ILE A 13 -24.10 6.08 5.48
C ILE A 13 -23.27 5.27 4.47
N HIS A 14 -23.19 3.95 4.63
CA HIS A 14 -22.55 3.06 3.66
C HIS A 14 -23.14 3.19 2.26
N ARG A 15 -24.46 3.28 2.13
CA ARG A 15 -25.14 3.43 0.84
C ARG A 15 -24.88 4.79 0.18
N GLY A 16 -24.66 5.83 0.96
CA GLY A 16 -24.35 7.18 0.46
C GLY A 16 -22.94 7.27 -0.15
N ILE A 17 -21.95 6.66 0.48
CA ILE A 17 -20.54 6.66 0.03
C ILE A 17 -20.35 5.73 -1.17
N LEU A 18 -20.98 4.56 -1.18
CA LEU A 18 -20.93 3.61 -2.29
C LEU A 18 -21.68 4.09 -3.55
N LYS A 19 -22.58 5.04 -3.44
CA LYS A 19 -23.33 5.60 -4.59
C LYS A 19 -22.46 6.49 -5.49
N ASN A 20 -21.33 7.01 -5.00
CA ASN A 20 -20.42 7.83 -5.78
C ASN A 20 -19.28 6.98 -6.37
N LYS A 21 -19.54 6.35 -7.54
CA LYS A 21 -18.54 5.60 -8.34
C LYS A 21 -17.26 6.43 -8.56
N TYR A 22 -17.39 7.72 -8.77
CA TYR A 22 -16.30 8.66 -8.96
C TYR A 22 -15.35 8.72 -7.75
N TYR A 23 -15.87 8.59 -6.53
CA TYR A 23 -15.06 8.59 -5.33
C TYR A 23 -14.14 7.37 -5.23
N LEU A 24 -14.64 6.19 -5.62
CA LEU A 24 -13.83 4.95 -5.65
C LEU A 24 -12.76 5.02 -6.73
N TYR A 25 -13.08 5.52 -7.93
CA TYR A 25 -12.09 5.72 -9.00
C TYR A 25 -11.02 6.75 -8.58
N LEU A 26 -11.41 7.82 -7.91
CA LEU A 26 -10.48 8.84 -7.41
C LEU A 26 -9.53 8.23 -6.36
N THR A 27 -10.06 7.39 -5.47
CA THR A 27 -9.25 6.69 -4.46
C THR A 27 -8.21 5.78 -5.11
N GLU A 28 -8.59 5.02 -6.14
CA GLU A 28 -7.66 4.16 -6.90
C GLU A 28 -6.58 4.99 -7.61
N PHE A 29 -6.98 6.10 -8.23
CA PHE A 29 -6.03 7.00 -8.89
C PHE A 29 -4.99 7.54 -7.91
N PHE A 30 -5.42 8.04 -6.74
CA PHE A 30 -4.50 8.54 -5.72
C PHE A 30 -3.65 7.43 -5.09
N ALA A 31 -4.19 6.24 -4.92
CA ALA A 31 -3.43 5.10 -4.43
C ALA A 31 -2.32 4.72 -5.42
N GLY A 32 -2.63 4.61 -6.72
CA GLY A 32 -1.65 4.34 -7.76
C GLY A 32 -0.57 5.43 -7.87
N MET A 33 -0.98 6.70 -7.78
CA MET A 33 -0.04 7.82 -7.75
C MET A 33 0.89 7.76 -6.52
N SER A 34 0.38 7.34 -5.37
CA SER A 34 1.18 7.18 -4.16
C SER A 34 2.23 6.07 -4.29
N VAL A 35 1.90 4.96 -4.96
CA VAL A 35 2.87 3.89 -5.25
C VAL A 35 4.03 4.43 -6.09
N MET A 36 3.75 5.14 -7.18
CA MET A 36 4.77 5.74 -8.04
C MET A 36 5.62 6.78 -7.28
N ALA A 37 5.00 7.58 -6.42
CA ALA A 37 5.71 8.56 -5.60
C ALA A 37 6.67 7.88 -4.61
N VAL A 38 6.26 6.76 -4.00
CA VAL A 38 7.11 5.97 -3.09
C VAL A 38 8.28 5.34 -3.85
N GLU A 39 8.05 4.82 -5.06
CA GLU A 39 9.08 4.23 -5.91
C GLU A 39 10.17 5.25 -6.28
N LEU A 40 9.77 6.43 -6.75
CA LEU A 40 10.69 7.53 -7.06
C LEU A 40 11.38 8.08 -5.81
N GLY A 41 10.66 8.15 -4.69
CA GLY A 41 11.20 8.57 -3.40
C GLY A 41 12.23 7.58 -2.86
N ALA A 42 11.99 6.28 -3.01
CA ALA A 42 12.91 5.23 -2.59
C ALA A 42 14.25 5.33 -3.29
N SER A 43 14.25 5.51 -4.61
CA SER A 43 15.48 5.65 -5.39
C SER A 43 16.30 6.88 -4.97
N ARG A 44 15.63 8.00 -4.70
CA ARG A 44 16.28 9.23 -4.24
C ARG A 44 16.81 9.13 -2.81
N LEU A 45 16.10 8.41 -1.95
CA LEU A 45 16.51 8.21 -0.56
C LEU A 45 17.75 7.31 -0.46
N LEU A 46 17.85 6.29 -1.29
CA LEU A 46 18.95 5.32 -1.25
C LEU A 46 20.18 5.76 -2.04
N ALA A 47 20.03 6.59 -3.08
CA ALA A 47 21.12 7.03 -3.94
C ALA A 47 22.37 7.56 -3.21
N PRO A 48 22.27 8.42 -2.18
CA PRO A 48 23.47 8.95 -1.50
C PRO A 48 24.22 7.91 -0.67
N TYR A 49 23.59 6.80 -0.32
CA TYR A 49 24.19 5.78 0.56
C TYR A 49 24.73 4.57 -0.20
N PHE A 50 24.10 4.21 -1.30
CA PHE A 50 24.38 2.96 -2.02
C PHE A 50 24.87 3.19 -3.47
N SER A 51 25.19 4.43 -3.82
CA SER A 51 25.49 4.82 -5.19
C SER A 51 24.31 4.63 -6.17
N SER A 52 24.32 5.32 -7.29
CA SER A 52 23.30 5.18 -8.35
C SER A 52 23.59 3.97 -9.27
N SER A 53 23.97 2.84 -8.67
CA SER A 53 24.25 1.61 -9.40
C SER A 53 22.96 1.02 -9.98
N GLN A 54 23.04 0.49 -11.19
CA GLN A 54 21.96 -0.25 -11.85
C GLN A 54 21.44 -1.42 -10.98
N ILE A 55 22.34 -2.05 -10.24
CA ILE A 55 22.01 -3.16 -9.33
C ILE A 55 21.08 -2.71 -8.20
N VAL A 56 21.38 -1.56 -7.57
CA VAL A 56 20.54 -1.01 -6.49
C VAL A 56 19.16 -0.64 -7.02
N TRP A 57 19.08 -0.04 -8.21
CA TRP A 57 17.81 0.28 -8.87
C TRP A 57 16.96 -0.99 -9.11
N THR A 58 17.58 -2.05 -9.63
CA THR A 58 16.90 -3.33 -9.85
C THR A 58 16.36 -3.94 -8.54
N ILE A 59 17.13 -3.84 -7.45
CA ILE A 59 16.73 -4.33 -6.12
C ILE A 59 15.50 -3.56 -5.62
N ILE A 60 15.48 -2.24 -5.76
CA ILE A 60 14.35 -1.40 -5.34
C ILE A 60 13.09 -1.83 -6.08
N ILE A 61 13.12 -1.88 -7.40
CA ILE A 61 11.96 -2.27 -8.22
C ILE A 61 11.52 -3.70 -7.89
N GLY A 62 12.43 -4.66 -7.82
CA GLY A 62 12.12 -6.05 -7.50
C GLY A 62 11.44 -6.19 -6.12
N THR A 63 11.94 -5.49 -5.11
CA THR A 63 11.37 -5.49 -3.76
C THR A 63 9.95 -4.90 -3.75
N ILE A 64 9.74 -3.79 -4.45
CA ILE A 64 8.43 -3.15 -4.58
C ILE A 64 7.43 -4.07 -5.27
N MET A 65 7.82 -4.68 -6.37
CA MET A 65 6.98 -5.63 -7.12
C MET A 65 6.56 -6.84 -6.28
N ILE A 66 7.48 -7.41 -5.53
CA ILE A 66 7.19 -8.54 -4.61
C ILE A 66 6.23 -8.09 -3.50
N ALA A 67 6.47 -6.94 -2.88
CA ALA A 67 5.60 -6.42 -1.83
C ALA A 67 4.17 -6.19 -2.32
N MET A 68 4.02 -5.58 -3.50
CA MET A 68 2.71 -5.34 -4.12
C MET A 68 2.03 -6.64 -4.52
N ALA A 69 2.75 -7.61 -5.10
CA ALA A 69 2.18 -8.90 -5.48
C ALA A 69 1.62 -9.65 -4.26
N LEU A 70 2.35 -9.68 -3.16
CA LEU A 70 1.89 -10.26 -1.89
C LEU A 70 0.69 -9.50 -1.32
N GLY A 71 0.72 -8.17 -1.40
CA GLY A 71 -0.39 -7.30 -1.01
C GLY A 71 -1.65 -7.59 -1.82
N ASN A 72 -1.54 -7.73 -3.13
CA ASN A 72 -2.66 -8.05 -4.02
C ASN A 72 -3.28 -9.42 -3.69
N ILE A 73 -2.47 -10.45 -3.46
CA ILE A 73 -2.96 -11.79 -3.12
C ILE A 73 -3.70 -11.77 -1.77
N TRP A 74 -3.11 -11.12 -0.78
CA TRP A 74 -3.71 -11.05 0.56
C TRP A 74 -4.95 -10.14 0.59
N GLY A 75 -4.88 -9.01 -0.13
CA GLY A 75 -5.97 -8.06 -0.28
C GLY A 75 -7.19 -8.70 -0.96
N GLY A 76 -6.98 -9.42 -2.05
CA GLY A 76 -8.02 -10.16 -2.76
C GLY A 76 -8.74 -11.17 -1.83
N ARG A 77 -7.98 -12.05 -1.19
CA ARG A 77 -8.54 -13.03 -0.24
C ARG A 77 -9.28 -12.39 0.94
N SER A 78 -8.83 -11.23 1.40
CA SER A 78 -9.47 -10.51 2.50
C SER A 78 -10.76 -9.82 2.05
N ALA A 79 -10.79 -9.29 0.83
CA ALA A 79 -11.94 -8.63 0.23
C ALA A 79 -13.07 -9.62 -0.10
N ASP A 80 -12.72 -10.81 -0.60
CA ASP A 80 -13.68 -11.88 -0.91
C ASP A 80 -14.44 -12.36 0.34
N LYS A 81 -13.80 -12.34 1.51
CA LYS A 81 -14.43 -12.74 2.77
C LYS A 81 -15.37 -11.69 3.34
N ASN A 82 -15.02 -10.42 3.26
CA ASN A 82 -15.80 -9.30 3.80
C ASN A 82 -15.44 -8.01 3.06
N PRO A 83 -16.23 -7.58 2.06
CA PRO A 83 -16.01 -6.35 1.30
C PRO A 83 -16.46 -5.12 2.12
N ASN A 84 -15.71 -4.77 3.17
CA ASN A 84 -15.98 -3.63 4.01
C ASN A 84 -15.11 -2.43 3.60
N PRO A 85 -15.70 -1.30 3.18
CA PRO A 85 -14.96 -0.10 2.80
C PRO A 85 -14.15 0.50 3.97
N ASP A 86 -14.60 0.37 5.21
CA ASP A 86 -13.91 0.91 6.38
C ASP A 86 -12.52 0.27 6.56
N LYS A 87 -12.42 -1.04 6.33
CA LYS A 87 -11.14 -1.75 6.39
C LYS A 87 -10.18 -1.29 5.30
N LEU A 88 -10.71 -0.95 4.11
CA LEU A 88 -9.93 -0.41 3.01
C LEU A 88 -9.33 0.95 3.39
N TYR A 89 -10.16 1.88 3.87
CA TYR A 89 -9.69 3.21 4.25
C TYR A 89 -8.74 3.18 5.43
N LEU A 90 -8.96 2.29 6.40
CA LEU A 90 -8.02 2.08 7.51
C LEU A 90 -6.63 1.63 7.00
N ARG A 91 -6.57 0.72 6.03
CA ARG A 91 -5.30 0.28 5.44
C ARG A 91 -4.60 1.41 4.69
N ILE A 92 -5.34 2.20 3.93
CA ILE A 92 -4.81 3.38 3.24
C ILE A 92 -4.27 4.40 4.25
N LEU A 93 -4.99 4.64 5.35
CA LEU A 93 -4.56 5.56 6.39
C LEU A 93 -3.26 5.09 7.06
N ILE A 94 -3.17 3.82 7.41
CA ILE A 94 -1.95 3.25 8.01
C ILE A 94 -0.78 3.35 7.03
N ALA A 95 -0.99 3.02 5.75
CA ALA A 95 0.03 3.17 4.72
C ALA A 95 0.49 4.62 4.55
N ALA A 96 -0.44 5.57 4.56
CA ALA A 96 -0.15 7.00 4.43
C ALA A 96 0.69 7.52 5.61
N ILE A 97 0.34 7.16 6.84
CA ILE A 97 1.10 7.54 8.05
C ILE A 97 2.52 6.96 7.97
N TRP A 98 2.66 5.71 7.54
CA TRP A 98 3.96 5.07 7.40
C TRP A 98 4.82 5.74 6.33
N ILE A 99 4.24 6.03 5.16
CA ILE A 99 4.93 6.73 4.07
C ILE A 99 5.37 8.13 4.53
N ALA A 100 4.53 8.85 5.27
CA ALA A 100 4.88 10.15 5.83
C ALA A 100 6.03 10.06 6.87
N ALA A 101 6.17 8.94 7.56
CA ALA A 101 7.25 8.70 8.50
C ALA A 101 8.59 8.37 7.81
N ILE A 102 8.59 7.86 6.58
CA ILE A 102 9.81 7.46 5.84
C ILE A 102 10.85 8.58 5.73
N PRO A 103 10.52 9.83 5.35
CA PRO A 103 11.53 10.89 5.23
C PRO A 103 12.23 11.20 6.56
N VAL A 104 11.54 11.01 7.69
CA VAL A 104 12.07 11.31 9.02
C VAL A 104 12.92 10.15 9.54
N PHE A 105 12.37 8.94 9.52
CA PHE A 105 13.03 7.76 10.11
C PHE A 105 13.92 6.99 9.14
N GLY A 106 13.62 7.04 7.84
CA GLY A 106 14.36 6.29 6.82
C GLY A 106 15.84 6.60 6.79
N LYS A 107 16.21 7.87 6.94
CA LYS A 107 17.61 8.31 7.04
C LYS A 107 18.36 7.59 8.17
N TYR A 108 17.75 7.51 9.37
CA TYR A 108 18.38 6.87 10.53
C TYR A 108 18.50 5.36 10.36
N VAL A 109 17.49 4.72 9.78
CA VAL A 109 17.51 3.27 9.50
C VAL A 109 18.60 2.95 8.49
N ILE A 110 18.73 3.71 7.40
CA ILE A 110 19.78 3.50 6.40
C ILE A 110 21.17 3.71 7.00
N LEU A 111 21.37 4.79 7.78
CA LEU A 111 22.65 5.04 8.44
C LEU A 111 23.03 3.93 9.43
N LEU A 112 22.07 3.39 10.16
CA LEU A 112 22.30 2.29 11.10
C LEU A 112 22.70 1.02 10.37
N ILE A 113 22.00 0.66 9.29
CA ILE A 113 22.29 -0.52 8.49
C ILE A 113 23.61 -0.38 7.75
N SER A 114 23.85 0.77 7.09
CA SER A 114 25.10 0.99 6.37
C SER A 114 26.30 1.08 7.33
N GLY A 115 26.14 1.72 8.49
CA GLY A 115 27.18 1.80 9.51
C GLY A 115 27.54 0.45 10.11
N ALA A 116 26.57 -0.41 10.37
CA ALA A 116 26.80 -1.77 10.87
C ALA A 116 27.54 -2.66 9.84
N LEU A 117 27.29 -2.44 8.54
CA LEU A 117 27.89 -3.24 7.47
C LEU A 117 29.19 -2.67 6.90
N VAL A 118 29.50 -1.39 7.08
CA VAL A 118 30.78 -0.77 6.67
C VAL A 118 31.97 -1.37 7.42
N LEU A 119 31.76 -1.96 8.58
CA LEU A 119 32.79 -2.69 9.31
C LEU A 119 33.24 -3.99 8.61
N THR A 120 32.51 -4.45 7.59
CA THR A 120 32.83 -5.61 6.76
C THR A 120 33.17 -5.14 5.34
N VAL A 121 34.45 -5.11 5.00
CA VAL A 121 35.09 -4.49 3.81
C VAL A 121 34.79 -5.21 2.48
N ASN A 122 33.59 -5.70 2.21
CA ASN A 122 33.28 -6.40 0.96
C ASN A 122 32.11 -5.74 0.18
N HIS A 123 32.33 -5.51 -1.11
CA HIS A 123 31.33 -4.92 -2.03
C HIS A 123 29.98 -5.67 -2.06
N ASN A 124 29.98 -6.98 -1.84
CA ASN A 124 28.77 -7.79 -1.76
C ASN A 124 27.88 -7.44 -0.56
N PHE A 125 28.46 -6.96 0.52
CA PHE A 125 27.71 -6.52 1.71
C PHE A 125 26.93 -5.23 1.49
N LEU A 126 27.41 -4.34 0.62
CA LEU A 126 26.71 -3.11 0.27
C LEU A 126 25.37 -3.40 -0.43
N ILE A 127 25.36 -4.38 -1.32
CA ILE A 127 24.15 -4.84 -2.02
C ILE A 127 23.16 -5.47 -1.04
N CYS A 128 23.65 -6.28 -0.10
CA CYS A 128 22.82 -6.88 0.95
C CYS A 128 22.23 -5.83 1.88
N ALA A 129 23.00 -4.80 2.24
CA ALA A 129 22.53 -3.68 3.07
C ALA A 129 21.41 -2.89 2.37
N ALA A 130 21.57 -2.61 1.08
CA ALA A 130 20.55 -1.93 0.29
C ALA A 130 19.23 -2.73 0.25
N PHE A 131 19.35 -4.04 0.03
CA PHE A 131 18.20 -4.94 0.01
C PHE A 131 17.47 -4.97 1.37
N LEU A 132 18.21 -5.12 2.47
CA LEU A 132 17.64 -5.13 3.82
C LEU A 132 16.98 -3.79 4.16
N ALA A 133 17.60 -2.67 3.82
CA ALA A 133 17.02 -1.35 4.02
C ALA A 133 15.70 -1.18 3.26
N CYS A 134 15.66 -1.59 1.98
CA CYS A 134 14.43 -1.58 1.17
C CYS A 134 13.35 -2.44 1.79
N MET A 135 13.68 -3.65 2.23
CA MET A 135 12.72 -4.57 2.85
C MET A 135 12.09 -3.97 4.11
N ILE A 136 12.87 -3.39 4.98
CA ILE A 136 12.37 -2.84 6.25
C ILE A 136 11.52 -1.58 6.03
N ILE A 137 11.96 -0.68 5.14
CA ILE A 137 11.35 0.64 4.99
C ILE A 137 10.13 0.58 4.07
N PHE A 138 10.22 -0.12 2.93
CA PHE A 138 9.24 0.00 1.84
C PHE A 138 8.27 -1.16 1.72
N VAL A 139 8.61 -2.37 2.15
CA VAL A 139 7.73 -3.55 1.97
C VAL A 139 6.41 -3.36 2.70
N PHE A 140 6.42 -2.88 3.93
CA PHE A 140 5.21 -2.76 4.73
C PHE A 140 4.17 -1.80 4.12
N PRO A 141 4.50 -0.53 3.79
CA PRO A 141 3.50 0.38 3.21
C PRO A 141 3.07 -0.04 1.81
N LEU A 142 3.98 -0.59 0.99
CA LEU A 142 3.66 -1.05 -0.36
C LEU A 142 2.81 -2.31 -0.37
N PHE A 143 3.02 -3.21 0.59
CA PHE A 143 2.13 -4.34 0.83
C PHE A 143 0.70 -3.86 1.13
N LEU A 144 0.54 -2.87 2.01
CA LEU A 144 -0.77 -2.30 2.33
C LEU A 144 -1.42 -1.62 1.12
N LEU A 145 -0.66 -0.82 0.35
CA LEU A 145 -1.15 -0.20 -0.88
C LEU A 145 -1.53 -1.24 -1.93
N GLY A 146 -0.76 -2.34 -2.05
CA GLY A 146 -1.11 -3.45 -2.91
C GLY A 146 -2.45 -4.11 -2.59
N THR A 147 -2.92 -4.03 -1.33
CA THR A 147 -4.25 -4.56 -0.98
C THR A 147 -5.41 -3.68 -1.45
N VAL A 148 -5.15 -2.43 -1.87
CA VAL A 148 -6.18 -1.45 -2.21
C VAL A 148 -6.90 -1.84 -3.50
N THR A 149 -6.16 -2.10 -4.57
CA THR A 149 -6.71 -2.45 -5.89
C THR A 149 -7.68 -3.62 -5.85
N PRO A 150 -7.34 -4.81 -5.34
CA PRO A 150 -8.28 -5.93 -5.31
C PRO A 150 -9.47 -5.67 -4.38
N SER A 151 -9.25 -4.93 -3.28
CA SER A 151 -10.34 -4.58 -2.37
C SER A 151 -11.34 -3.60 -3.01
N LEU A 152 -10.87 -2.64 -3.79
CA LEU A 152 -11.73 -1.71 -4.55
C LEU A 152 -12.51 -2.44 -5.64
N VAL A 153 -11.86 -3.33 -6.39
CA VAL A 153 -12.53 -4.14 -7.43
C VAL A 153 -13.65 -4.97 -6.84
N SER A 154 -13.42 -5.62 -5.69
CA SER A 154 -14.44 -6.41 -4.99
C SER A 154 -15.63 -5.55 -4.54
N ILE A 155 -15.38 -4.36 -4.01
CA ILE A 155 -16.43 -3.42 -3.60
C ILE A 155 -17.22 -2.93 -4.84
N LEU A 156 -16.56 -2.55 -5.92
CA LEU A 156 -17.18 -2.12 -7.17
C LEU A 156 -18.05 -3.22 -7.76
N TRP A 157 -17.57 -4.46 -7.78
CA TRP A 157 -18.33 -5.61 -8.26
C TRP A 157 -19.61 -5.82 -7.44
N THR A 158 -19.52 -5.74 -6.12
CA THR A 158 -20.69 -5.86 -5.23
C THR A 158 -21.71 -4.76 -5.47
N VAL A 159 -21.26 -3.52 -5.68
CA VAL A 159 -22.16 -2.39 -6.02
C VAL A 159 -22.84 -2.61 -7.37
N TRP A 160 -22.10 -3.10 -8.37
CA TRP A 160 -22.62 -3.34 -9.72
C TRP A 160 -23.70 -4.41 -9.72
N THR A 161 -23.42 -5.57 -9.13
CA THR A 161 -24.37 -6.69 -9.05
C THR A 161 -25.63 -6.36 -8.23
N THR A 162 -25.50 -5.50 -7.23
CA THR A 162 -26.66 -5.03 -6.44
C THR A 162 -27.51 -4.05 -7.25
N ALA A 163 -26.89 -3.18 -8.05
CA ALA A 163 -27.59 -2.22 -8.91
C ALA A 163 -28.35 -2.94 -10.04
N GLU A 164 -27.77 -3.98 -10.63
CA GLU A 164 -28.39 -4.79 -11.68
C GLU A 164 -29.63 -5.52 -11.16
N LYS A 165 -29.55 -6.16 -10.02
CA LYS A 165 -30.70 -6.81 -9.36
C LYS A 165 -31.85 -5.84 -9.01
N LEU A 166 -31.55 -4.58 -8.73
CA LEU A 166 -32.56 -3.55 -8.46
C LEU A 166 -33.21 -3.01 -9.74
N SER A 167 -32.54 -3.14 -10.89
CA SER A 167 -33.11 -2.73 -12.19
C SER A 167 -34.03 -3.79 -12.82
N GLU A 168 -33.95 -5.04 -12.37
CA GLU A 168 -34.79 -6.15 -12.81
C GLU A 168 -36.09 -6.32 -11.98
N LEU A 169 -36.25 -5.56 -10.89
CA LEU A 169 -37.46 -5.53 -10.03
C LEU A 169 -38.36 -4.34 -10.37
#